data_647c2f0902bd51a3c755349ff034ad96
#
_entry.id   647c2f0902bd51a3c755349ff034ad96
#
_cell.length_a   1.000
_cell.length_b   1.000
_cell.length_c   1.000
_cell.angle_alpha   90.00
_cell.angle_beta   90.00
_cell.angle_gamma   90.00
#
_symmetry.space_group_name_H-M   'P 1'
#
loop_
_entity.id
_entity.type
_entity.pdbx_description
1 polymer ?
#
loop_
_entity_poly.entity_id
_entity_poly.type
_entity_poly.pdbx_seq_one_letter_code
_entity_poly.pdbx_strand_id
1 'polypeptide(L)'
;MTSVTVISLLIALPIGIISAVRQYSRLDYAVTTFSFFGISMPVFWFGLLTIILFGVQFQQWGLPFFPTGDVFTTRVIPGSIQDLLSIQPYSVADRIIHLVLPVSVLTLLYLAGWSRFMRSSMLEVLRQDYVRTARSKGLRERLVILKHAARNALIPLITIVVFQIPGIFSGAIITETIFNYPGMGRLFIDSLNRDDWPIVMALLFITAILVVVATLVGDILYTIVDPRIRFD
;
A
#
# COMPACT_ATOMS: atom_id res chain seq x y z
N MET A 1 1.81 1.07 8.42
CA MET A 1 0.71 1.27 7.44
C MET A 1 0.92 2.52 6.58
N THR A 2 1.22 3.70 7.12
CA THR A 2 1.43 4.93 6.31
C THR A 2 2.49 4.77 5.21
N SER A 3 3.66 4.20 5.53
CA SER A 3 4.71 3.92 4.54
C SER A 3 4.23 2.97 3.43
N VAL A 4 3.46 1.94 3.78
CA VAL A 4 2.85 1.02 2.81
C VAL A 4 1.95 1.76 1.83
N THR A 5 1.03 2.60 2.36
CA THR A 5 0.09 3.39 1.54
C THR A 5 0.83 4.32 0.59
N VAL A 6 1.81 5.09 1.11
CA VAL A 6 2.57 6.04 0.29
C VAL A 6 3.39 5.33 -0.80
N ILE A 7 4.15 4.28 -0.45
CA ILE A 7 4.97 3.55 -1.41
C ILE A 7 4.09 2.88 -2.47
N SER A 8 2.99 2.24 -2.05
CA SER A 8 2.07 1.58 -2.98
C SER A 8 1.46 2.58 -3.97
N LEU A 9 1.02 3.77 -3.51
CA LEU A 9 0.48 4.79 -4.39
C LEU A 9 1.52 5.32 -5.37
N LEU A 10 2.71 5.65 -4.89
CA LEU A 10 3.79 6.18 -5.74
C LEU A 10 4.15 5.21 -6.88
N ILE A 11 4.02 3.92 -6.67
CA ILE A 11 4.34 2.90 -7.67
C ILE A 11 3.09 2.52 -8.48
N ALA A 12 1.93 2.31 -7.84
CA ALA A 12 0.70 1.83 -8.50
C ALA A 12 0.15 2.82 -9.52
N LEU A 13 0.19 4.13 -9.20
CA LEU A 13 -0.37 5.15 -10.09
C LEU A 13 0.37 5.21 -11.43
N PRO A 14 1.70 5.40 -11.48
CA PRO A 14 2.42 5.40 -12.74
C PRO A 14 2.26 4.09 -13.53
N ILE A 15 2.35 2.95 -12.83
CA ILE A 15 2.20 1.62 -13.46
C ILE A 15 0.80 1.47 -14.07
N GLY A 16 -0.27 1.82 -13.34
CA GLY A 16 -1.64 1.73 -13.83
C GLY A 16 -1.89 2.66 -15.03
N ILE A 17 -1.38 3.90 -14.98
CA ILE A 17 -1.48 4.86 -16.09
C ILE A 17 -0.75 4.32 -17.34
N ILE A 18 0.51 3.88 -17.20
CA ILE A 18 1.31 3.40 -18.32
C ILE A 18 0.69 2.13 -18.93
N SER A 19 0.19 1.21 -18.08
CA SER A 19 -0.50 0.00 -18.50
C SER A 19 -1.76 0.31 -19.30
N ALA A 20 -2.57 1.30 -18.88
CA ALA A 20 -3.76 1.73 -19.61
C ALA A 20 -3.44 2.39 -20.96
N VAL A 21 -2.43 3.25 -20.99
CA VAL A 21 -2.00 3.96 -22.22
C VAL A 21 -1.40 2.99 -23.24
N ARG A 22 -0.69 1.97 -22.77
CA ARG A 22 -0.10 0.93 -23.62
C ARG A 22 -0.91 -0.38 -23.54
N GLN A 23 -2.23 -0.26 -23.70
CA GLN A 23 -3.14 -1.40 -23.64
C GLN A 23 -2.69 -2.53 -24.61
N TYR A 24 -2.79 -3.77 -24.14
CA TYR A 24 -2.38 -4.99 -24.86
C TYR A 24 -0.87 -5.12 -25.14
N SER A 25 -0.04 -4.25 -24.56
CA SER A 25 1.41 -4.42 -24.62
C SER A 25 1.92 -5.51 -23.66
N ARG A 26 3.16 -5.96 -23.87
CA ARG A 26 3.80 -6.90 -22.94
C ARG A 26 3.84 -6.40 -21.50
N LEU A 27 4.02 -5.08 -21.31
CA LEU A 27 3.98 -4.45 -20.00
C LEU A 27 2.58 -4.55 -19.39
N ASP A 28 1.53 -4.25 -20.18
CA ASP A 28 0.14 -4.35 -19.72
C ASP A 28 -0.22 -5.77 -19.29
N TYR A 29 0.16 -6.78 -20.06
CA TYR A 29 -0.02 -8.18 -19.68
C TYR A 29 0.75 -8.53 -18.40
N ALA A 30 2.00 -8.11 -18.27
CA ALA A 30 2.82 -8.37 -17.08
C ALA A 30 2.20 -7.73 -15.82
N VAL A 31 1.80 -6.45 -15.90
CA VAL A 31 1.13 -5.74 -14.80
C VAL A 31 -0.19 -6.41 -14.42
N THR A 32 -0.98 -6.79 -15.41
CA THR A 32 -2.28 -7.42 -15.18
C THR A 32 -2.11 -8.80 -14.53
N THR A 33 -1.19 -9.64 -15.03
CA THR A 33 -0.88 -10.96 -14.46
C THR A 33 -0.36 -10.83 -13.02
N PHE A 34 0.59 -9.90 -12.78
CA PHE A 34 1.09 -9.62 -11.44
C PHE A 34 -0.03 -9.18 -10.48
N SER A 35 -0.94 -8.33 -10.96
CA SER A 35 -2.07 -7.86 -10.16
C SER A 35 -3.03 -8.99 -9.79
N PHE A 36 -3.36 -9.87 -10.73
CA PHE A 36 -4.19 -11.03 -10.43
C PHE A 36 -3.53 -11.98 -9.43
N PHE A 37 -2.23 -12.28 -9.64
CA PHE A 37 -1.47 -13.11 -8.73
C PHE A 37 -1.41 -12.51 -7.31
N GLY A 38 -1.09 -11.22 -7.19
CA GLY A 38 -1.00 -10.53 -5.91
C GLY A 38 -2.33 -10.51 -5.14
N ILE A 39 -3.45 -10.23 -5.84
CA ILE A 39 -4.79 -10.20 -5.19
C ILE A 39 -5.22 -11.61 -4.75
N SER A 40 -4.83 -12.65 -5.48
CA SER A 40 -5.20 -14.03 -5.17
C SER A 40 -4.39 -14.63 -4.01
N MET A 41 -3.27 -14.03 -3.64
CA MET A 41 -2.43 -14.55 -2.57
C MET A 41 -2.95 -14.18 -1.18
N PRO A 42 -3.15 -15.16 -0.28
CA PRO A 42 -3.43 -14.86 1.12
C PRO A 42 -2.24 -14.12 1.76
N VAL A 43 -2.52 -13.00 2.44
CA VAL A 43 -1.47 -12.16 3.06
C VAL A 43 -0.58 -12.92 4.04
N PHE A 44 -1.16 -13.82 4.83
CA PHE A 44 -0.41 -14.62 5.79
C PHE A 44 0.58 -15.57 5.10
N TRP A 45 0.16 -16.21 4.01
CA TRP A 45 1.00 -17.13 3.27
C TRP A 45 2.17 -16.39 2.61
N PHE A 46 1.90 -15.24 2.01
CA PHE A 46 2.94 -14.40 1.41
C PHE A 46 3.91 -13.84 2.46
N GLY A 47 3.40 -13.46 3.64
CA GLY A 47 4.24 -13.06 4.77
C GLY A 47 5.19 -14.17 5.22
N LEU A 48 4.67 -15.39 5.39
CA LEU A 48 5.50 -16.55 5.76
C LEU A 48 6.53 -16.90 4.68
N LEU A 49 6.17 -16.83 3.39
CA LEU A 49 7.12 -17.04 2.30
C LEU A 49 8.27 -16.05 2.32
N THR A 50 7.99 -14.77 2.57
CA THR A 50 9.06 -13.75 2.65
C THR A 50 9.99 -13.99 3.85
N ILE A 51 9.46 -14.39 4.99
CA ILE A 51 10.25 -14.79 6.16
C ILE A 51 11.15 -15.99 5.84
N ILE A 52 10.57 -17.04 5.25
CA ILE A 52 11.31 -18.26 4.90
C ILE A 52 12.41 -17.94 3.89
N LEU A 53 12.09 -17.20 2.82
CA LEU A 53 13.03 -16.92 1.75
C LEU A 53 14.12 -15.95 2.20
N PHE A 54 13.74 -14.75 2.66
CA PHE A 54 14.68 -13.65 2.92
C PHE A 54 15.27 -13.66 4.32
N GLY A 55 14.65 -14.36 5.27
CA GLY A 55 15.17 -14.53 6.62
C GLY A 55 15.95 -15.84 6.77
N VAL A 56 15.29 -16.97 6.52
CA VAL A 56 15.85 -18.29 6.83
C VAL A 56 16.72 -18.82 5.70
N GLN A 57 16.19 -18.86 4.47
CA GLN A 57 16.88 -19.50 3.35
C GLN A 57 18.12 -18.71 2.91
N PHE A 58 18.03 -17.37 2.88
CA PHE A 58 19.18 -16.51 2.61
C PHE A 58 20.30 -16.73 3.63
N GLN A 59 19.97 -16.86 4.92
CA GLN A 59 20.94 -17.19 5.95
C GLN A 59 21.61 -18.54 5.69
N GLN A 60 20.85 -19.58 5.31
CA GLN A 60 21.41 -20.91 5.00
C GLN A 60 22.32 -20.89 3.77
N TRP A 61 22.02 -20.03 2.79
CA TRP A 61 22.85 -19.88 1.59
C TRP A 61 24.07 -18.96 1.78
N GLY A 62 24.26 -18.41 2.99
CA GLY A 62 25.32 -17.44 3.26
C GLY A 62 25.11 -16.08 2.57
N LEU A 63 23.87 -15.77 2.16
CA LEU A 63 23.49 -14.49 1.63
C LEU A 63 23.07 -13.53 2.74
N PRO A 64 23.17 -12.21 2.53
CA PRO A 64 22.64 -11.23 3.49
C PRO A 64 21.15 -11.43 3.71
N PHE A 65 20.74 -11.62 4.97
CA PHE A 65 19.37 -11.93 5.32
C PHE A 65 18.73 -10.85 6.20
N PHE A 66 17.41 -10.76 6.10
CA PHE A 66 16.60 -9.80 6.87
C PHE A 66 16.13 -10.42 8.20
N PRO A 67 15.88 -9.57 9.22
CA PRO A 67 15.22 -10.02 10.44
C PRO A 67 13.81 -10.53 10.13
N THR A 68 13.44 -11.64 10.76
CA THR A 68 12.17 -12.33 10.50
C THR A 68 10.98 -11.77 11.30
N GLY A 69 11.23 -10.86 12.22
CA GLY A 69 10.22 -10.26 13.07
C GLY A 69 10.79 -9.25 14.05
N ASP A 70 9.98 -8.85 15.04
CA ASP A 70 10.27 -7.85 16.06
C ASP A 70 10.49 -6.42 15.53
N VAL A 71 10.84 -5.50 16.42
CA VAL A 71 11.05 -4.07 16.11
C VAL A 71 12.53 -3.71 16.08
N PHE A 72 13.32 -4.46 16.81
CA PHE A 72 14.75 -4.23 16.99
C PHE A 72 15.52 -5.52 17.06
N THR A 73 16.77 -5.43 16.67
CA THR A 73 17.77 -6.46 16.93
C THR A 73 18.32 -6.29 18.34
N THR A 74 18.29 -7.33 19.14
CA THR A 74 18.97 -7.35 20.45
C THR A 74 20.48 -7.60 20.31
N ARG A 75 20.86 -8.39 19.31
CA ARG A 75 22.24 -8.74 18.98
C ARG A 75 22.38 -8.89 17.47
N VAL A 76 23.34 -8.19 16.88
CA VAL A 76 23.65 -8.33 15.45
C VAL A 76 24.16 -9.75 15.18
N ILE A 77 23.50 -10.40 14.22
CA ILE A 77 23.88 -11.75 13.78
C ILE A 77 24.84 -11.61 12.60
N PRO A 78 26.01 -12.27 12.63
CA PRO A 78 26.94 -12.25 11.50
C PRO A 78 26.28 -12.67 10.19
N GLY A 79 26.52 -11.92 9.13
CA GLY A 79 25.94 -12.12 7.79
C GLY A 79 24.53 -11.55 7.63
N SER A 80 23.91 -10.96 8.65
CA SER A 80 22.65 -10.23 8.50
C SER A 80 22.84 -8.90 7.74
N ILE A 81 21.74 -8.31 7.25
CA ILE A 81 21.77 -6.96 6.64
C ILE A 81 22.29 -5.92 7.64
N GLN A 82 21.96 -6.04 8.93
CA GLN A 82 22.48 -5.17 9.98
C GLN A 82 23.99 -5.26 10.12
N ASP A 83 24.54 -6.47 10.07
CA ASP A 83 25.99 -6.72 10.10
C ASP A 83 26.66 -6.11 8.88
N LEU A 84 26.15 -6.40 7.68
CA LEU A 84 26.68 -5.89 6.39
C LEU A 84 26.72 -4.35 6.34
N LEU A 85 25.69 -3.69 6.87
CA LEU A 85 25.57 -2.23 6.87
C LEU A 85 26.10 -1.58 8.14
N SER A 86 26.71 -2.34 9.06
CA SER A 86 27.22 -1.89 10.36
C SER A 86 26.17 -1.13 11.19
N ILE A 87 24.92 -1.61 11.14
CA ILE A 87 23.80 -1.00 11.85
C ILE A 87 23.80 -1.43 13.31
N GLN A 88 23.78 -0.45 14.19
CA GLN A 88 23.73 -0.72 15.64
C GLN A 88 22.32 -1.16 16.07
N PRO A 89 22.22 -2.13 17.02
CA PRO A 89 20.97 -2.50 17.65
C PRO A 89 20.22 -1.28 18.23
N TYR A 90 18.90 -1.35 18.22
CA TYR A 90 18.00 -0.29 18.72
C TYR A 90 18.09 1.06 18.01
N SER A 91 18.86 1.19 16.94
CA SER A 91 18.94 2.41 16.13
C SER A 91 17.68 2.58 15.25
N VAL A 92 17.51 3.80 14.71
CA VAL A 92 16.45 4.08 13.73
C VAL A 92 16.64 3.25 12.45
N ALA A 93 17.89 3.04 12.03
CA ALA A 93 18.21 2.21 10.87
C ALA A 93 17.81 0.74 11.12
N ASP A 94 18.04 0.21 12.32
CA ASP A 94 17.63 -1.13 12.70
C ASP A 94 16.10 -1.30 12.62
N ARG A 95 15.34 -0.33 13.14
CA ARG A 95 13.87 -0.31 12.98
C ARG A 95 13.43 -0.36 11.52
N ILE A 96 14.10 0.42 10.66
CA ILE A 96 13.77 0.44 9.22
C ILE A 96 14.00 -0.93 8.59
N ILE A 97 15.10 -1.62 8.93
CA ILE A 97 15.39 -2.96 8.40
C ILE A 97 14.32 -3.97 8.84
N HIS A 98 13.87 -3.92 10.10
CA HIS A 98 12.78 -4.77 10.59
C HIS A 98 11.44 -4.51 9.89
N LEU A 99 11.22 -3.30 9.37
CA LEU A 99 10.02 -2.94 8.61
C LEU A 99 10.07 -3.38 7.13
N VAL A 100 11.25 -3.71 6.59
CA VAL A 100 11.39 -4.01 5.15
C VAL A 100 10.48 -5.16 4.71
N LEU A 101 10.52 -6.30 5.38
CA LEU A 101 9.70 -7.46 5.01
C LEU A 101 8.19 -7.19 5.20
N PRO A 102 7.68 -6.76 6.37
CA PRO A 102 6.25 -6.51 6.53
C PRO A 102 5.72 -5.41 5.62
N VAL A 103 6.50 -4.33 5.40
CA VAL A 103 6.12 -3.26 4.47
C VAL A 103 6.11 -3.75 3.02
N SER A 104 7.08 -4.55 2.60
CA SER A 104 7.13 -5.10 1.25
C SER A 104 5.95 -6.02 0.95
N VAL A 105 5.57 -6.90 1.89
CA VAL A 105 4.41 -7.79 1.76
C VAL A 105 3.13 -6.99 1.53
N LEU A 106 2.85 -6.04 2.39
CA LEU A 106 1.65 -5.21 2.27
C LEU A 106 1.69 -4.31 1.04
N THR A 107 2.86 -3.73 0.73
CA THR A 107 3.02 -2.88 -0.45
C THR A 107 2.72 -3.64 -1.74
N LEU A 108 3.22 -4.86 -1.91
CA LEU A 108 2.97 -5.68 -3.09
C LEU A 108 1.49 -6.03 -3.26
N LEU A 109 0.79 -6.32 -2.17
CA LEU A 109 -0.65 -6.58 -2.20
C LEU A 109 -1.47 -5.34 -2.58
N TYR A 110 -1.19 -4.19 -1.95
CA TYR A 110 -1.85 -2.93 -2.29
C TYR A 110 -1.52 -2.47 -3.71
N LEU A 111 -0.24 -2.62 -4.13
CA LEU A 111 0.21 -2.32 -5.47
C LEU A 111 -0.59 -3.11 -6.52
N ALA A 112 -0.81 -4.39 -6.30
CA ALA A 112 -1.60 -5.25 -7.18
C ALA A 112 -3.04 -4.75 -7.35
N GLY A 113 -3.72 -4.39 -6.25
CA GLY A 113 -5.07 -3.86 -6.26
C GLY A 113 -5.16 -2.48 -6.91
N TRP A 114 -4.32 -1.54 -6.48
CA TRP A 114 -4.41 -0.15 -6.91
C TRP A 114 -3.92 0.09 -8.33
N SER A 115 -2.91 -0.64 -8.80
CA SER A 115 -2.47 -0.55 -10.21
C SER A 115 -3.56 -1.03 -11.17
N ARG A 116 -4.26 -2.11 -10.83
CA ARG A 116 -5.40 -2.61 -11.59
C ARG A 116 -6.56 -1.61 -11.58
N PHE A 117 -6.87 -1.05 -10.42
CA PHE A 117 -7.93 -0.06 -10.28
C PHE A 117 -7.63 1.20 -11.10
N MET A 118 -6.40 1.74 -10.97
CA MET A 118 -5.97 2.91 -11.76
C MET A 118 -6.00 2.65 -13.26
N ARG A 119 -5.57 1.44 -13.69
CA ARG A 119 -5.67 1.03 -15.09
C ARG A 119 -7.12 1.03 -15.59
N SER A 120 -8.03 0.46 -14.83
CA SER A 120 -9.46 0.40 -15.21
C SER A 120 -10.06 1.79 -15.34
N SER A 121 -9.84 2.66 -14.35
CA SER A 121 -10.30 4.04 -14.34
C SER A 121 -9.72 4.87 -15.51
N MET A 122 -8.43 4.68 -15.80
CA MET A 122 -7.79 5.32 -16.95
C MET A 122 -8.39 4.88 -18.29
N LEU A 123 -8.67 3.58 -18.47
CA LEU A 123 -9.28 3.06 -19.71
C LEU A 123 -10.68 3.62 -19.94
N GLU A 124 -11.46 3.78 -18.87
CA GLU A 124 -12.78 4.40 -18.93
C GLU A 124 -12.67 5.87 -19.35
N VAL A 125 -11.81 6.63 -18.69
CA VAL A 125 -11.61 8.05 -18.95
C VAL A 125 -11.04 8.33 -20.35
N LEU A 126 -10.11 7.51 -20.83
CA LEU A 126 -9.49 7.69 -22.15
C LEU A 126 -10.50 7.57 -23.32
N ARG A 127 -11.68 6.97 -23.09
CA ARG A 127 -12.77 6.84 -24.07
C ARG A 127 -13.75 8.01 -24.06
N GLN A 128 -13.66 8.92 -23.10
CA GLN A 128 -14.58 10.06 -22.95
C GLN A 128 -14.40 11.11 -24.05
N ASP A 129 -15.48 11.77 -24.42
CA ASP A 129 -15.50 12.74 -25.51
C ASP A 129 -14.62 13.96 -25.26
N TYR A 130 -14.47 14.42 -24.03
CA TYR A 130 -13.59 15.55 -23.73
C TYR A 130 -12.10 15.19 -23.96
N VAL A 131 -11.71 13.93 -23.83
CA VAL A 131 -10.35 13.47 -24.16
C VAL A 131 -10.16 13.44 -25.68
N ARG A 132 -11.19 13.00 -26.44
CA ARG A 132 -11.19 13.07 -27.90
C ARG A 132 -11.10 14.51 -28.40
N THR A 133 -11.87 15.42 -27.81
CA THR A 133 -11.84 16.86 -28.12
C THR A 133 -10.45 17.45 -27.83
N ALA A 134 -9.80 17.08 -26.74
CA ALA A 134 -8.45 17.55 -26.44
C ALA A 134 -7.43 17.09 -27.51
N ARG A 135 -7.55 15.86 -28.02
CA ARG A 135 -6.71 15.34 -29.11
C ARG A 135 -7.00 16.05 -30.42
N SER A 136 -8.28 16.29 -30.77
CA SER A 136 -8.68 17.00 -31.98
C SER A 136 -8.18 18.44 -32.02
N LYS A 137 -7.96 19.08 -30.87
CA LYS A 137 -7.35 20.42 -30.75
C LYS A 137 -5.81 20.40 -30.93
N GLY A 138 -5.21 19.26 -31.26
CA GLY A 138 -3.77 19.14 -31.52
C GLY A 138 -2.90 19.20 -30.26
N LEU A 139 -3.47 18.97 -29.07
CA LEU A 139 -2.68 18.94 -27.84
C LEU A 139 -1.71 17.74 -27.84
N ARG A 140 -0.52 17.95 -27.30
CA ARG A 140 0.49 16.87 -27.14
C ARG A 140 -0.10 15.73 -26.31
N GLU A 141 0.07 14.48 -26.77
CA GLU A 141 -0.51 13.30 -26.12
C GLU A 141 -0.16 13.19 -24.62
N ARG A 142 1.07 13.56 -24.24
CA ARG A 142 1.47 13.59 -22.82
C ARG A 142 0.60 14.55 -22.00
N LEU A 143 0.22 15.70 -22.55
CA LEU A 143 -0.65 16.66 -21.88
C LEU A 143 -2.08 16.12 -21.77
N VAL A 144 -2.59 15.48 -22.84
CA VAL A 144 -3.89 14.82 -22.83
C VAL A 144 -3.96 13.75 -21.75
N ILE A 145 -2.95 12.89 -21.69
CA ILE A 145 -2.88 11.82 -20.70
C ILE A 145 -2.80 12.38 -19.27
N LEU A 146 -1.84 13.25 -18.97
CA LEU A 146 -1.59 13.67 -17.59
C LEU A 146 -2.61 14.70 -17.08
N LYS A 147 -2.99 15.69 -17.90
CA LYS A 147 -3.87 16.78 -17.47
C LYS A 147 -5.36 16.47 -17.66
N HIS A 148 -5.73 15.79 -18.74
CA HIS A 148 -7.13 15.56 -19.07
C HIS A 148 -7.61 14.16 -18.69
N ALA A 149 -6.80 13.12 -18.83
CA ALA A 149 -7.21 11.76 -18.47
C ALA A 149 -6.86 11.39 -17.03
N ALA A 150 -5.58 11.45 -16.63
CA ALA A 150 -5.15 10.96 -15.32
C ALA A 150 -5.80 11.74 -14.17
N ARG A 151 -5.95 13.06 -14.30
CA ARG A 151 -6.62 13.87 -13.27
C ARG A 151 -8.03 13.36 -12.97
N ASN A 152 -8.81 13.06 -14.00
CA ASN A 152 -10.19 12.57 -13.83
C ASN A 152 -10.21 11.10 -13.39
N ALA A 153 -9.26 10.29 -13.84
CA ALA A 153 -9.14 8.90 -13.44
C ALA A 153 -8.70 8.72 -11.96
N LEU A 154 -8.11 9.76 -11.37
CA LEU A 154 -7.75 9.78 -9.94
C LEU A 154 -8.96 9.98 -9.01
N ILE A 155 -10.07 10.57 -9.49
CA ILE A 155 -11.23 10.87 -8.65
C ILE A 155 -11.75 9.64 -7.90
N PRO A 156 -12.06 8.49 -8.54
CA PRO A 156 -12.52 7.32 -7.83
C PRO A 156 -11.44 6.71 -6.91
N LEU A 157 -10.15 6.92 -7.23
CA LEU A 157 -9.06 6.43 -6.41
C LEU A 157 -8.93 7.20 -5.08
N ILE A 158 -9.25 8.50 -5.10
CA ILE A 158 -9.27 9.32 -3.86
C ILE A 158 -10.18 8.68 -2.83
N THR A 159 -11.37 8.21 -3.23
CA THR A 159 -12.28 7.48 -2.34
C THR A 159 -11.59 6.31 -1.67
N ILE A 160 -10.95 5.46 -2.46
CA ILE A 160 -10.27 4.25 -1.94
C ILE A 160 -9.18 4.64 -0.96
N VAL A 161 -8.37 5.65 -1.28
CA VAL A 161 -7.26 6.11 -0.43
C VAL A 161 -7.78 6.71 0.88
N VAL A 162 -8.84 7.51 0.82
CA VAL A 162 -9.45 8.12 2.02
C VAL A 162 -9.98 7.04 2.96
N PHE A 163 -10.67 6.04 2.44
CA PHE A 163 -11.16 4.92 3.25
C PHE A 163 -10.07 3.99 3.78
N GLN A 164 -8.82 4.13 3.30
CA GLN A 164 -7.67 3.46 3.92
C GLN A 164 -7.15 4.17 5.18
N ILE A 165 -7.50 5.44 5.41
CA ILE A 165 -7.01 6.21 6.59
C ILE A 165 -7.34 5.52 7.91
N PRO A 166 -8.57 5.06 8.18
CA PRO A 166 -8.87 4.29 9.39
C PRO A 166 -8.04 3.00 9.49
N GLY A 167 -7.84 2.31 8.37
CA GLY A 167 -7.00 1.11 8.29
C GLY A 167 -5.53 1.34 8.64
N ILE A 168 -5.01 2.57 8.46
CA ILE A 168 -3.66 2.93 8.89
C ILE A 168 -3.52 2.83 10.41
N PHE A 169 -4.56 3.17 11.14
CA PHE A 169 -4.59 3.15 12.60
C PHE A 169 -5.05 1.81 13.18
N SER A 170 -6.04 1.17 12.56
CA SER A 170 -6.48 -0.17 13.02
C SER A 170 -5.42 -1.25 12.81
N GLY A 171 -4.38 -0.96 12.00
CA GLY A 171 -3.24 -1.84 11.79
C GLY A 171 -3.53 -2.99 10.82
N ALA A 172 -2.48 -3.78 10.59
CA ALA A 172 -2.52 -4.97 9.75
C ALA A 172 -2.40 -6.21 10.65
N ILE A 173 -3.48 -6.59 11.32
CA ILE A 173 -3.53 -7.66 12.34
C ILE A 173 -2.69 -8.89 11.93
N ILE A 174 -2.98 -9.44 10.76
CA ILE A 174 -2.32 -10.67 10.28
C ILE A 174 -0.81 -10.44 10.10
N THR A 175 -0.41 -9.35 9.46
CA THR A 175 1.01 -9.05 9.21
C THR A 175 1.74 -8.73 10.51
N GLU A 176 1.13 -7.93 11.39
CA GLU A 176 1.69 -7.62 12.71
C GLU A 176 1.91 -8.87 13.56
N THR A 177 0.97 -9.82 13.49
CA THR A 177 1.09 -11.10 14.20
C THR A 177 2.21 -11.97 13.62
N ILE A 178 2.28 -12.12 12.29
CA ILE A 178 3.27 -12.98 11.63
C ILE A 178 4.69 -12.45 11.85
N PHE A 179 4.88 -11.13 11.73
CA PHE A 179 6.19 -10.49 11.92
C PHE A 179 6.48 -10.12 13.38
N ASN A 180 5.67 -10.59 14.33
CA ASN A 180 5.81 -10.27 15.76
C ASN A 180 5.94 -8.76 16.03
N TYR A 181 5.28 -7.91 15.21
CA TYR A 181 5.37 -6.46 15.31
C TYR A 181 4.28 -5.93 16.27
N PRO A 182 4.63 -5.15 17.31
CA PRO A 182 3.67 -4.60 18.29
C PRO A 182 2.90 -3.42 17.70
N GLY A 183 1.98 -3.69 16.80
CA GLY A 183 1.10 -2.70 16.20
C GLY A 183 -0.29 -2.66 16.84
N MET A 184 -1.13 -1.75 16.36
CA MET A 184 -2.50 -1.53 16.88
C MET A 184 -3.41 -2.73 16.63
N GLY A 185 -3.26 -3.41 15.47
CA GLY A 185 -4.04 -4.61 15.15
C GLY A 185 -3.71 -5.77 16.06
N ARG A 186 -2.43 -5.96 16.40
CA ARG A 186 -2.01 -6.96 17.37
C ARG A 186 -2.49 -6.60 18.77
N LEU A 187 -2.40 -5.34 19.18
CA LEU A 187 -2.94 -4.89 20.46
C LEU A 187 -4.42 -5.21 20.60
N PHE A 188 -5.20 -5.01 19.52
CA PHE A 188 -6.63 -5.33 19.50
C PHE A 188 -6.87 -6.82 19.76
N ILE A 189 -6.16 -7.72 19.06
CA ILE A 189 -6.30 -9.17 19.24
C ILE A 189 -5.83 -9.62 20.61
N ASP A 190 -4.70 -9.10 21.08
CA ASP A 190 -4.16 -9.45 22.40
C ASP A 190 -5.11 -9.02 23.52
N SER A 191 -5.74 -7.85 23.40
CA SER A 191 -6.74 -7.35 24.35
C SER A 191 -8.04 -8.16 24.31
N LEU A 192 -8.48 -8.55 23.11
CA LEU A 192 -9.66 -9.39 22.95
C LEU A 192 -9.47 -10.77 23.60
N ASN A 193 -8.29 -11.37 23.40
CA ASN A 193 -7.94 -12.69 23.98
C ASN A 193 -7.77 -12.66 25.52
N ARG A 194 -7.55 -11.48 26.09
CA ARG A 194 -7.42 -11.26 27.56
C ARG A 194 -8.68 -10.74 28.20
N ASP A 195 -9.78 -10.63 27.45
CA ASP A 195 -11.04 -10.00 27.87
C ASP A 195 -10.88 -8.56 28.39
N ASP A 196 -9.87 -7.83 27.85
CA ASP A 196 -9.63 -6.42 28.18
C ASP A 196 -10.57 -5.51 27.36
N TRP A 197 -11.85 -5.54 27.74
CA TRP A 197 -12.89 -4.78 27.08
C TRP A 197 -12.64 -3.26 27.05
N PRO A 198 -12.07 -2.61 28.08
CA PRO A 198 -11.73 -1.20 28.03
C PRO A 198 -10.81 -0.83 26.85
N ILE A 199 -9.74 -1.60 26.61
CA ILE A 199 -8.83 -1.37 25.48
C ILE A 199 -9.54 -1.66 24.16
N VAL A 200 -10.27 -2.76 24.04
CA VAL A 200 -11.04 -3.10 22.83
C VAL A 200 -12.00 -1.98 22.47
N MET A 201 -12.78 -1.48 23.43
CA MET A 201 -13.74 -0.38 23.22
C MET A 201 -13.03 0.93 22.84
N ALA A 202 -11.91 1.25 23.47
CA ALA A 202 -11.11 2.44 23.13
C ALA A 202 -10.60 2.38 21.67
N LEU A 203 -10.07 1.24 21.24
CA LEU A 203 -9.60 1.04 19.86
C LEU A 203 -10.72 1.14 18.84
N LEU A 204 -11.89 0.56 19.11
CA LEU A 204 -13.08 0.68 18.27
C LEU A 204 -13.58 2.12 18.19
N PHE A 205 -13.60 2.84 19.31
CA PHE A 205 -14.01 4.25 19.36
C PHE A 205 -13.07 5.15 18.57
N ILE A 206 -11.75 4.98 18.72
CA ILE A 206 -10.75 5.70 17.93
C ILE A 206 -10.96 5.41 16.44
N THR A 207 -11.14 4.14 16.06
CA THR A 207 -11.37 3.77 14.65
C THR A 207 -12.65 4.42 14.10
N ALA A 208 -13.74 4.46 14.89
CA ALA A 208 -14.98 5.12 14.49
C ALA A 208 -14.79 6.63 14.24
N ILE A 209 -14.09 7.33 15.13
CA ILE A 209 -13.75 8.75 14.94
C ILE A 209 -12.93 8.93 13.67
N LEU A 210 -11.93 8.08 13.42
CA LEU A 210 -11.08 8.16 12.24
C LEU A 210 -11.86 7.92 10.94
N VAL A 211 -12.89 7.06 10.95
CA VAL A 211 -13.77 6.88 9.79
C VAL A 211 -14.52 8.19 9.49
N VAL A 212 -15.08 8.84 10.50
CA VAL A 212 -15.77 10.13 10.31
C VAL A 212 -14.82 11.20 9.77
N VAL A 213 -13.63 11.31 10.37
CA VAL A 213 -12.61 12.28 9.91
C VAL A 213 -12.15 11.96 8.47
N ALA A 214 -11.95 10.68 8.16
CA ALA A 214 -11.57 10.25 6.81
C ALA A 214 -12.65 10.61 5.78
N THR A 215 -13.92 10.40 6.09
CA THR A 215 -15.03 10.78 5.22
C THR A 215 -15.03 12.29 4.96
N LEU A 216 -14.90 13.11 6.03
CA LEU A 216 -14.81 14.56 5.91
C LEU A 216 -13.63 15.00 5.04
N VAL A 217 -12.45 14.40 5.24
CA VAL A 217 -11.26 14.67 4.39
C VAL A 217 -11.53 14.27 2.94
N GLY A 218 -12.24 13.17 2.72
CA GLY A 218 -12.66 12.72 1.40
C GLY A 218 -13.52 13.77 0.70
N ASP A 219 -14.54 14.26 1.38
CA ASP A 219 -15.47 15.27 0.84
C ASP A 219 -14.72 16.56 0.47
N ILE A 220 -13.79 17.01 1.31
CA ILE A 220 -12.93 18.17 1.00
C ILE A 220 -12.06 17.89 -0.23
N LEU A 221 -11.43 16.73 -0.31
CA LEU A 221 -10.59 16.38 -1.45
C LEU A 221 -11.38 16.29 -2.75
N TYR A 222 -12.62 15.78 -2.71
CA TYR A 222 -13.52 15.79 -3.88
C TYR A 222 -13.76 17.20 -4.39
N THR A 223 -14.09 18.14 -3.51
CA THR A 223 -14.34 19.54 -3.89
C THR A 223 -13.11 20.19 -4.53
N ILE A 224 -11.91 19.85 -4.08
CA ILE A 224 -10.63 20.36 -4.64
C ILE A 224 -10.36 19.76 -6.03
N VAL A 225 -10.64 18.47 -6.21
CA VAL A 225 -10.35 17.76 -7.48
C VAL A 225 -11.40 18.04 -8.54
N ASP A 226 -12.68 18.08 -8.15
CA ASP A 226 -13.81 18.45 -9.02
C ASP A 226 -14.61 19.64 -8.46
N PRO A 227 -14.29 20.88 -8.88
CA PRO A 227 -14.97 22.08 -8.40
C PRO A 227 -16.45 22.17 -8.78
N ARG A 228 -16.98 21.21 -9.54
CA ARG A 228 -18.41 21.15 -9.94
C ARG A 228 -19.27 20.55 -8.82
N ILE A 229 -18.65 19.84 -7.90
CA ILE A 229 -19.34 19.28 -6.73
C ILE A 229 -19.55 20.44 -5.74
N ARG A 230 -20.80 20.85 -5.55
CA ARG A 230 -21.21 21.79 -4.50
C ARG A 230 -21.99 21.00 -3.48
N PHE A 231 -21.68 21.20 -2.23
CA PHE A 231 -22.51 20.72 -1.12
C PHE A 231 -23.62 21.77 -0.94
N ASP A 232 -24.88 21.37 -1.21
CA ASP A 232 -26.07 22.14 -0.86
C ASP A 232 -26.43 21.92 0.61
#